data_fe880b558da5b6950c80c95c28f670b6
#
_entry.id   fe880b558da5b6950c80c95c28f670b6
#
_cell.length_a   1.000
_cell.length_b   1.000
_cell.length_c   1.000
_cell.angle_alpha   90.00
_cell.angle_beta   90.00
_cell.angle_gamma   90.00
#
_symmetry.space_group_name_H-M   'P 1'
#
loop_
_entity.id
_entity.type
_entity.pdbx_description
1 polymer ?
#
loop_
_entity_poly.entity_id
_entity_poly.type
_entity_poly.pdbx_seq_one_letter_code
_entity_poly.pdbx_strand_id
1 'polypeptide(L)'
;MIANVNRIGRFTSSQIWKLMTDGRGENGLGAPAITYIEEKRAERCLGRSIDLGAHSPALVWGKVMEVVGFEQEMGLDYSLCSTETITHPKYNFWSGSPDAITVNKAVEMKCFYPKAYYELSRDLMLEDLQKIKANHKEIYWQVLSNAILLGLNKAEIIAFTPTEKQLIEVREKLLNT
;
A
#
# COMPACT_ATOMS: atom_id res chain seq x y z
N MET A 1 6.92 -12.29 13.77
CA MET A 1 6.67 -12.24 12.32
C MET A 1 7.99 -12.46 11.60
N ILE A 2 8.07 -13.46 10.73
CA ILE A 2 9.25 -13.68 9.89
C ILE A 2 9.24 -12.54 8.87
N ALA A 3 10.31 -11.72 8.87
CA ALA A 3 10.47 -10.66 7.90
C ALA A 3 10.39 -11.28 6.49
N ASN A 4 9.55 -10.71 5.62
CA ASN A 4 9.47 -11.18 4.24
C ASN A 4 10.80 -10.87 3.55
N VAL A 5 11.64 -11.90 3.38
CA VAL A 5 13.01 -11.83 2.85
C VAL A 5 13.04 -11.10 1.50
N ASN A 6 11.97 -11.19 0.73
CA ASN A 6 11.83 -10.53 -0.56
C ASN A 6 11.68 -9.00 -0.49
N ARG A 7 11.59 -8.41 0.71
CA ARG A 7 11.50 -6.94 0.89
C ARG A 7 12.76 -6.31 1.45
N ILE A 8 13.67 -7.11 2.03
CA ILE A 8 14.90 -6.61 2.65
C ILE A 8 15.79 -5.93 1.60
N GLY A 9 16.18 -4.69 1.90
CA GLY A 9 17.04 -3.89 1.04
C GLY A 9 16.43 -3.50 -0.32
N ARG A 10 15.12 -3.67 -0.51
CA ARG A 10 14.40 -3.30 -1.74
C ARG A 10 13.50 -2.10 -1.50
N PHE A 11 13.36 -1.28 -2.53
CA PHE A 11 12.35 -0.24 -2.55
C PHE A 11 10.97 -0.90 -2.73
N THR A 12 10.02 -0.60 -1.85
CA THR A 12 8.69 -1.22 -1.86
C THR A 12 7.65 -0.25 -2.39
N SER A 13 6.62 -0.76 -3.07
CA SER A 13 5.54 0.05 -3.62
C SER A 13 4.91 0.97 -2.57
N SER A 14 4.71 0.50 -1.34
CA SER A 14 4.12 1.29 -0.24
C SER A 14 4.98 2.47 0.22
N GLN A 15 6.27 2.50 -0.12
CA GLN A 15 7.21 3.56 0.27
C GLN A 15 7.82 4.28 -0.94
N ILE A 16 7.46 3.88 -2.18
CA ILE A 16 8.04 4.43 -3.41
C ILE A 16 7.82 5.94 -3.54
N TRP A 17 6.75 6.47 -2.97
CA TRP A 17 6.45 7.89 -2.95
C TRP A 17 7.58 8.75 -2.37
N LYS A 18 8.40 8.19 -1.46
CA LYS A 18 9.57 8.87 -0.89
C LYS A 18 10.58 9.23 -1.98
N LEU A 19 10.77 8.31 -2.95
CA LEU A 19 11.67 8.54 -4.10
C LEU A 19 11.10 9.53 -5.10
N MET A 20 9.76 9.73 -5.09
CA MET A 20 9.06 10.68 -5.95
C MET A 20 8.88 12.07 -5.29
N THR A 21 9.65 12.34 -4.24
CA THR A 21 9.64 13.63 -3.55
C THR A 21 10.80 14.47 -4.05
N ASP A 22 10.48 15.57 -4.72
CA ASP A 22 11.46 16.51 -5.26
C ASP A 22 12.24 17.22 -4.15
N GLY A 23 13.51 17.48 -4.41
CA GLY A 23 14.41 18.21 -3.53
C GLY A 23 15.17 19.31 -4.27
N ARG A 24 15.82 20.18 -3.50
CA ARG A 24 16.62 21.30 -4.02
C ARG A 24 18.09 20.95 -4.24
N GLY A 25 18.52 19.71 -3.92
CA GLY A 25 19.90 19.26 -4.10
C GLY A 25 20.26 19.02 -5.57
N GLU A 26 21.55 18.85 -5.85
CA GLU A 26 22.07 18.60 -7.21
C GLU A 26 21.44 17.40 -7.90
N ASN A 27 21.06 16.38 -7.13
CA ASN A 27 20.43 15.16 -7.65
C ASN A 27 18.91 15.26 -7.76
N GLY A 28 18.30 16.42 -7.43
CA GLY A 28 16.84 16.60 -7.45
C GLY A 28 16.08 15.76 -6.41
N LEU A 29 16.76 15.01 -5.54
CA LEU A 29 16.13 14.15 -4.54
C LEU A 29 15.77 14.91 -3.26
N GLY A 30 14.55 14.71 -2.78
CA GLY A 30 14.11 15.25 -1.50
C GLY A 30 14.68 14.47 -0.30
N ALA A 31 14.66 15.08 0.88
CA ALA A 31 15.13 14.45 2.12
C ALA A 31 14.49 13.06 2.39
N PRO A 32 13.17 12.83 2.16
CA PRO A 32 12.58 11.51 2.30
C PRO A 32 13.22 10.45 1.40
N ALA A 33 13.62 10.83 0.16
CA ALA A 33 14.27 9.92 -0.77
C ALA A 33 15.66 9.53 -0.28
N ILE A 34 16.45 10.50 0.16
CA ILE A 34 17.80 10.27 0.68
C ILE A 34 17.75 9.34 1.88
N THR A 35 16.89 9.64 2.87
CA THR A 35 16.73 8.79 4.06
C THR A 35 16.34 7.36 3.67
N TYR A 36 15.37 7.22 2.76
CA TYR A 36 14.90 5.89 2.34
C TYR A 36 15.98 5.09 1.60
N ILE A 37 16.81 5.74 0.80
CA ILE A 37 17.96 5.09 0.14
C ILE A 37 18.95 4.58 1.17
N GLU A 38 19.29 5.40 2.17
CA GLU A 38 20.23 4.99 3.24
C GLU A 38 19.65 3.84 4.10
N GLU A 39 18.36 3.87 4.41
CA GLU A 39 17.67 2.76 5.07
C GLU A 39 17.85 1.45 4.28
N LYS A 40 17.63 1.47 2.96
CA LYS A 40 17.76 0.28 2.12
C LYS A 40 19.20 -0.18 1.94
N ARG A 41 20.17 0.74 1.96
CA ARG A 41 21.59 0.40 1.99
C ARG A 41 21.95 -0.30 3.29
N ALA A 42 21.49 0.23 4.43
CA ALA A 42 21.72 -0.39 5.74
C ALA A 42 21.11 -1.81 5.82
N GLU A 43 19.88 -2.00 5.34
CA GLU A 43 19.25 -3.32 5.29
C GLU A 43 20.06 -4.33 4.46
N ARG A 44 20.64 -3.91 3.33
CA ARG A 44 21.50 -4.77 2.50
C ARG A 44 22.79 -5.14 3.22
N CYS A 45 23.41 -4.19 3.90
CA CYS A 45 24.63 -4.45 4.67
C CYS A 45 24.37 -5.38 5.85
N LEU A 46 23.22 -5.23 6.52
CA LEU A 46 22.87 -6.00 7.72
C LEU A 46 22.19 -7.35 7.39
N GLY A 47 21.73 -7.55 6.17
CA GLY A 47 20.97 -8.74 5.76
C GLY A 47 19.62 -8.90 6.47
N ARG A 48 19.09 -7.82 7.09
CA ARG A 48 17.81 -7.83 7.81
C ARG A 48 17.10 -6.48 7.70
N SER A 49 15.80 -6.49 7.96
CA SER A 49 15.03 -5.25 8.06
C SER A 49 15.52 -4.42 9.27
N ILE A 50 15.59 -3.11 9.08
CA ILE A 50 15.79 -2.13 10.16
C ILE A 50 14.46 -1.61 10.70
N ASP A 51 13.36 -1.87 10.01
CA ASP A 51 12.01 -1.55 10.50
C ASP A 51 11.63 -2.53 11.60
N LEU A 52 11.46 -2.02 12.80
CA LEU A 52 11.07 -2.79 13.98
C LEU A 52 9.57 -3.11 14.01
N GLY A 53 8.83 -2.72 12.97
CA GLY A 53 7.39 -2.97 12.86
C GLY A 53 6.59 -2.10 13.82
N ALA A 54 6.35 -0.85 13.46
CA ALA A 54 5.45 0.01 14.21
C ALA A 54 4.02 -0.58 14.20
N HIS A 55 3.48 -0.85 15.37
CA HIS A 55 2.09 -1.25 15.56
C HIS A 55 1.29 -0.03 16.02
N SER A 56 0.69 0.70 15.09
CA SER A 56 -0.29 1.72 15.45
C SER A 56 -1.71 1.14 15.42
N PRO A 57 -2.64 1.65 16.25
CA PRO A 57 -4.05 1.23 16.19
C PRO A 57 -4.65 1.37 14.79
N ALA A 58 -4.28 2.41 14.04
CA ALA A 58 -4.72 2.61 12.65
C ALA A 58 -4.23 1.51 11.70
N LEU A 59 -3.02 1.00 11.91
CA LEU A 59 -2.45 -0.08 11.10
C LEU A 59 -3.13 -1.42 11.38
N VAL A 60 -3.45 -1.68 12.64
CA VAL A 60 -4.22 -2.85 13.06
C VAL A 60 -5.63 -2.78 12.50
N TRP A 61 -6.30 -1.62 12.63
CA TRP A 61 -7.59 -1.35 12.04
C TRP A 61 -7.59 -1.65 10.53
N GLY A 62 -6.65 -1.05 9.78
CA GLY A 62 -6.55 -1.25 8.33
C GLY A 62 -6.51 -2.74 7.97
N LYS A 63 -5.64 -3.51 8.61
CA LYS A 63 -5.48 -4.95 8.33
C LYS A 63 -6.72 -5.78 8.66
N VAL A 64 -7.41 -5.49 9.77
CA VAL A 64 -8.62 -6.23 10.14
C VAL A 64 -9.77 -5.88 9.21
N MET A 65 -9.94 -4.61 8.88
CA MET A 65 -11.03 -4.14 8.04
C MET A 65 -10.82 -4.43 6.55
N GLU A 66 -9.57 -4.62 6.12
CA GLU A 66 -9.24 -5.04 4.77
C GLU A 66 -9.90 -6.39 4.42
N VAL A 67 -9.87 -7.35 5.34
CA VAL A 67 -10.55 -8.65 5.14
C VAL A 67 -12.06 -8.46 4.93
N VAL A 68 -12.69 -7.60 5.73
CA VAL A 68 -14.12 -7.30 5.61
C VAL A 68 -14.42 -6.58 4.28
N GLY A 69 -13.56 -5.63 3.89
CA GLY A 69 -13.67 -4.90 2.64
C GLY A 69 -13.57 -5.83 1.43
N PHE A 70 -12.64 -6.76 1.44
CA PHE A 70 -12.49 -7.75 0.36
C PHE A 70 -13.71 -8.65 0.21
N GLU A 71 -14.29 -9.12 1.31
CA GLU A 71 -15.49 -9.96 1.27
C GLU A 71 -16.71 -9.25 0.68
N GLN A 72 -16.73 -7.92 0.72
CA GLN A 72 -17.92 -7.14 0.35
C GLN A 72 -17.80 -6.37 -0.95
N GLU A 73 -16.64 -5.77 -1.21
CA GLU A 73 -16.43 -4.88 -2.34
C GLU A 73 -15.86 -5.60 -3.56
N MET A 74 -15.28 -6.77 -3.36
CA MET A 74 -14.66 -7.50 -4.46
C MET A 74 -15.61 -8.52 -5.07
N GLY A 75 -15.93 -8.30 -6.36
CA GLY A 75 -16.64 -9.27 -7.18
C GLY A 75 -15.75 -10.43 -7.63
N LEU A 76 -16.32 -11.35 -8.42
CA LEU A 76 -15.64 -12.55 -8.93
C LEU A 76 -14.43 -12.25 -9.85
N ASP A 77 -14.33 -11.03 -10.36
CA ASP A 77 -13.26 -10.62 -11.28
C ASP A 77 -11.93 -10.28 -10.58
N TYR A 78 -11.95 -10.20 -9.24
CA TYR A 78 -10.76 -9.88 -8.45
C TYR A 78 -10.09 -11.15 -7.94
N SER A 79 -8.79 -11.25 -8.20
CA SER A 79 -7.94 -12.26 -7.57
C SER A 79 -7.16 -11.60 -6.45
N LEU A 80 -7.35 -12.10 -5.22
CA LEU A 80 -6.57 -11.63 -4.08
C LEU A 80 -5.10 -12.00 -4.31
N CYS A 81 -4.23 -11.01 -4.19
CA CYS A 81 -2.81 -11.26 -4.11
C CYS A 81 -2.54 -11.70 -2.67
N SER A 82 -2.15 -12.95 -2.52
CA SER A 82 -1.64 -13.42 -1.23
C SER A 82 -0.52 -12.49 -0.74
N THR A 83 -0.05 -12.67 0.47
CA THR A 83 1.06 -11.92 1.08
C THR A 83 2.38 -11.98 0.30
N GLU A 84 2.38 -12.54 -0.91
CA GLU A 84 3.56 -12.66 -1.75
C GLU A 84 4.03 -11.30 -2.27
N THR A 85 5.31 -11.07 -2.10
CA THR A 85 5.96 -9.88 -2.61
C THR A 85 6.45 -10.14 -4.02
N ILE A 86 5.92 -9.40 -4.99
CA ILE A 86 6.33 -9.42 -6.39
C ILE A 86 7.59 -8.56 -6.53
N THR A 87 8.59 -9.10 -7.19
CA THR A 87 9.83 -8.36 -7.51
C THR A 87 9.84 -8.04 -9.00
N HIS A 88 10.29 -6.83 -9.33
CA HIS A 88 10.40 -6.41 -10.73
C HIS A 88 11.38 -7.31 -11.49
N PRO A 89 11.01 -7.89 -12.64
CA PRO A 89 11.81 -8.90 -13.32
C PRO A 89 13.19 -8.42 -13.78
N LYS A 90 13.32 -7.14 -14.12
CA LYS A 90 14.59 -6.52 -14.53
C LYS A 90 15.31 -5.79 -13.41
N TYR A 91 14.56 -5.16 -12.48
CA TYR A 91 15.10 -4.32 -11.43
C TYR A 91 14.85 -4.97 -10.06
N ASN A 92 15.71 -5.91 -9.67
CA ASN A 92 15.56 -6.71 -8.46
C ASN A 92 15.59 -5.94 -7.14
N PHE A 93 15.93 -4.65 -7.19
CA PHE A 93 15.87 -3.74 -6.05
C PHE A 93 14.47 -3.12 -5.81
N TRP A 94 13.48 -3.46 -6.64
CA TRP A 94 12.12 -2.94 -6.56
C TRP A 94 11.12 -4.08 -6.39
N SER A 95 10.22 -3.93 -5.42
CA SER A 95 9.22 -4.94 -5.09
C SER A 95 7.92 -4.28 -4.61
N GLY A 96 6.83 -5.04 -4.64
CA GLY A 96 5.52 -4.61 -4.17
C GLY A 96 4.62 -5.79 -3.85
N SER A 97 3.56 -5.52 -3.13
CA SER A 97 2.50 -6.48 -2.82
C SER A 97 1.18 -5.77 -3.06
N PRO A 98 0.59 -5.90 -4.25
CA PRO A 98 -0.75 -5.39 -4.50
C PRO A 98 -1.76 -6.16 -3.66
N ASP A 99 -2.85 -5.52 -3.26
CA ASP A 99 -3.88 -6.18 -2.45
C ASP A 99 -4.70 -7.14 -3.31
N ALA A 100 -5.02 -6.74 -4.54
CA ALA A 100 -5.67 -7.62 -5.51
C ALA A 100 -5.26 -7.27 -6.96
N ILE A 101 -5.60 -8.15 -7.88
CA ILE A 101 -5.45 -7.96 -9.32
C ILE A 101 -6.73 -8.37 -10.05
N THR A 102 -6.97 -7.72 -11.17
CA THR A 102 -7.90 -8.17 -12.19
C THR A 102 -7.11 -8.49 -13.47
N VAL A 103 -7.79 -8.89 -14.53
CA VAL A 103 -7.14 -9.17 -15.84
C VAL A 103 -6.28 -8.00 -16.32
N ASN A 104 -6.62 -6.76 -15.99
CA ASN A 104 -5.95 -5.58 -16.53
C ASN A 104 -5.64 -4.46 -15.53
N LYS A 105 -5.91 -4.67 -14.23
CA LYS A 105 -5.69 -3.65 -13.19
C LYS A 105 -4.94 -4.21 -11.99
N ALA A 106 -4.05 -3.41 -11.42
CA ALA A 106 -3.59 -3.57 -10.03
C ALA A 106 -4.55 -2.84 -9.10
N VAL A 107 -4.90 -3.46 -7.99
CA VAL A 107 -5.89 -2.93 -7.05
C VAL A 107 -5.23 -2.72 -5.69
N GLU A 108 -5.53 -1.58 -5.09
CA GLU A 108 -5.12 -1.21 -3.75
C GLU A 108 -6.35 -0.83 -2.93
N MET A 109 -6.61 -1.55 -1.85
CA MET A 109 -7.70 -1.25 -0.93
C MET A 109 -7.18 -0.48 0.28
N LYS A 110 -7.91 0.55 0.68
CA LYS A 110 -7.59 1.35 1.86
C LYS A 110 -8.76 1.38 2.83
N CYS A 111 -8.56 0.78 3.99
CA CYS A 111 -9.54 0.69 5.07
C CYS A 111 -9.17 1.69 6.17
N PHE A 112 -9.62 2.92 6.01
CA PHE A 112 -9.30 4.02 6.93
C PHE A 112 -10.37 4.21 8.01
N TYR A 113 -10.01 4.92 9.07
CA TYR A 113 -10.99 5.52 9.97
C TYR A 113 -11.91 6.49 9.21
N PRO A 114 -13.13 6.72 9.68
CA PRO A 114 -14.18 7.43 8.93
C PRO A 114 -13.76 8.80 8.36
N LYS A 115 -12.95 9.57 9.08
CA LYS A 115 -12.46 10.87 8.59
C LYS A 115 -11.55 10.71 7.37
N ALA A 116 -10.53 9.88 7.46
CA ALA A 116 -9.58 9.66 6.37
C ALA A 116 -10.23 8.94 5.17
N TYR A 117 -11.20 8.05 5.45
CA TYR A 117 -12.06 7.46 4.42
C TYR A 117 -12.83 8.52 3.66
N TYR A 118 -13.50 9.44 4.38
CA TYR A 118 -14.28 10.52 3.74
C TYR A 118 -13.41 11.40 2.85
N GLU A 119 -12.21 11.78 3.32
CA GLU A 119 -11.28 12.60 2.54
C GLU A 119 -10.83 11.90 1.25
N LEU A 120 -10.45 10.62 1.33
CA LEU A 120 -10.06 9.84 0.16
C LEU A 120 -11.24 9.62 -0.80
N SER A 121 -12.40 9.19 -0.28
CA SER A 121 -13.59 8.91 -1.10
C SER A 121 -14.07 10.14 -1.85
N ARG A 122 -14.09 11.31 -1.18
CA ARG A 122 -14.43 12.58 -1.82
C ARG A 122 -13.50 12.89 -3.00
N ASP A 123 -12.18 12.72 -2.81
CA ASP A 123 -11.21 13.05 -3.85
C ASP A 123 -11.23 12.00 -4.99
N LEU A 124 -11.56 10.73 -4.69
CA LEU A 124 -11.79 9.70 -5.72
C LEU A 124 -13.05 9.99 -6.56
N MET A 125 -14.16 10.44 -5.93
CA MET A 125 -15.40 10.80 -6.63
C MET A 125 -15.24 11.97 -7.61
N LEU A 126 -14.25 12.82 -7.41
CA LEU A 126 -13.95 13.92 -8.32
C LEU A 126 -13.20 13.48 -9.57
N GLU A 127 -12.71 12.25 -9.61
CA GLU A 127 -11.89 11.68 -10.70
C GLU A 127 -10.69 12.56 -11.10
N ASP A 128 -10.23 13.41 -10.17
CA ASP A 128 -9.12 14.34 -10.38
C ASP A 128 -7.80 13.69 -9.89
N LEU A 129 -7.08 13.09 -10.82
CA LEU A 129 -5.79 12.44 -10.54
C LEU A 129 -4.76 13.39 -9.92
N GLN A 130 -4.80 14.69 -10.22
CA GLN A 130 -3.88 15.66 -9.64
C GLN A 130 -4.17 15.88 -8.16
N LYS A 131 -5.45 15.91 -7.78
CA LYS A 131 -5.86 15.96 -6.37
C LYS A 131 -5.46 14.70 -5.61
N ILE A 132 -5.70 13.53 -6.19
CA ILE A 132 -5.30 12.25 -5.59
C ILE A 132 -3.79 12.24 -5.38
N LYS A 133 -3.00 12.64 -6.38
CA LYS A 133 -1.55 12.73 -6.28
C LYS A 133 -1.08 13.74 -5.21
N ALA A 134 -1.76 14.86 -5.07
CA ALA A 134 -1.40 15.90 -4.10
C ALA A 134 -1.77 15.53 -2.66
N ASN A 135 -3.01 15.03 -2.45
CA ASN A 135 -3.56 14.80 -1.13
C ASN A 135 -3.28 13.38 -0.59
N HIS A 136 -3.12 12.41 -1.49
CA HIS A 136 -2.96 10.98 -1.18
C HIS A 136 -1.75 10.39 -1.92
N LYS A 137 -0.63 11.11 -1.94
CA LYS A 137 0.56 10.75 -2.73
C LYS A 137 1.08 9.35 -2.44
N GLU A 138 0.97 8.87 -1.19
CA GLU A 138 1.43 7.54 -0.80
C GLU A 138 0.64 6.46 -1.53
N ILE A 139 -0.67 6.57 -1.52
CA ILE A 139 -1.59 5.61 -2.18
C ILE A 139 -1.43 5.71 -3.70
N TYR A 140 -1.38 6.94 -4.22
CA TYR A 140 -1.21 7.18 -5.65
C TYR A 140 0.03 6.49 -6.21
N TRP A 141 1.18 6.70 -5.60
CA TRP A 141 2.42 6.10 -6.05
C TRP A 141 2.50 4.60 -5.75
N GLN A 142 1.87 4.12 -4.68
CA GLN A 142 1.80 2.70 -4.34
C GLN A 142 1.07 1.91 -5.42
N VAL A 143 -0.14 2.33 -5.79
CA VAL A 143 -0.95 1.61 -6.77
C VAL A 143 -0.33 1.64 -8.17
N LEU A 144 0.24 2.77 -8.58
CA LEU A 144 0.98 2.87 -9.84
C LEU A 144 2.21 1.96 -9.87
N SER A 145 2.97 1.95 -8.77
CA SER A 145 4.13 1.07 -8.64
C SER A 145 3.73 -0.40 -8.75
N ASN A 146 2.63 -0.80 -8.12
CA ASN A 146 2.10 -2.16 -8.21
C ASN A 146 1.66 -2.51 -9.65
N ALA A 147 0.99 -1.58 -10.35
CA ALA A 147 0.61 -1.80 -11.74
C ALA A 147 1.83 -2.01 -12.66
N ILE A 148 2.87 -1.20 -12.50
CA ILE A 148 4.12 -1.33 -13.27
C ILE A 148 4.82 -2.66 -12.98
N LEU A 149 4.90 -3.07 -11.71
CA LEU A 149 5.49 -4.35 -11.31
C LEU A 149 4.79 -5.55 -11.95
N LEU A 150 3.48 -5.46 -12.15
CA LEU A 150 2.64 -6.48 -12.78
C LEU A 150 2.62 -6.38 -14.31
N GLY A 151 3.22 -5.33 -14.90
CA GLY A 151 3.13 -5.06 -16.33
C GLY A 151 1.72 -4.66 -16.78
N LEU A 152 0.90 -4.14 -15.88
CA LEU A 152 -0.46 -3.69 -16.13
C LEU A 152 -0.50 -2.20 -16.45
N ASN A 153 -1.46 -1.79 -17.27
CA ASN A 153 -1.61 -0.40 -17.70
C ASN A 153 -2.71 0.37 -16.95
N LYS A 154 -3.37 -0.28 -16.01
CA LYS A 154 -4.42 0.30 -15.18
C LYS A 154 -4.16 0.03 -13.70
N ALA A 155 -4.63 0.96 -12.88
CA ALA A 155 -4.60 0.88 -11.43
C ALA A 155 -5.96 1.30 -10.87
N GLU A 156 -6.36 0.73 -9.74
CA GLU A 156 -7.60 1.02 -9.07
C GLU A 156 -7.38 1.20 -7.58
N ILE A 157 -7.99 2.21 -7.00
CA ILE A 157 -7.99 2.48 -5.57
C ILE A 157 -9.40 2.25 -5.06
N ILE A 158 -9.54 1.38 -4.06
CA ILE A 158 -10.80 1.14 -3.37
C ILE A 158 -10.69 1.73 -1.97
N ALA A 159 -11.56 2.68 -1.66
CA ALA A 159 -11.71 3.20 -0.30
C ALA A 159 -12.85 2.45 0.39
N PHE A 160 -12.58 1.85 1.55
CA PHE A 160 -13.55 1.12 2.34
C PHE A 160 -13.60 1.61 3.78
N THR A 161 -14.80 1.69 4.34
CA THR A 161 -15.03 1.83 5.77
C THR A 161 -16.21 0.97 6.18
N PRO A 162 -16.09 0.19 7.26
CA PRO A 162 -17.16 -0.70 7.67
C PRO A 162 -18.38 0.06 8.18
N THR A 163 -19.55 -0.51 7.97
CA THR A 163 -20.78 -0.09 8.62
C THR A 163 -20.78 -0.48 10.08
N GLU A 164 -21.67 0.13 10.88
CA GLU A 164 -21.81 -0.21 12.31
C GLU A 164 -22.12 -1.70 12.51
N LYS A 165 -22.96 -2.28 11.66
CA LYS A 165 -23.29 -3.72 11.72
C LYS A 165 -22.04 -4.59 11.53
N GLN A 166 -21.20 -4.27 10.56
CA GLN A 166 -19.95 -4.99 10.30
C GLN A 166 -18.96 -4.87 11.46
N LEU A 167 -18.89 -3.71 12.10
CA LEU A 167 -18.07 -3.51 13.30
C LEU A 167 -18.52 -4.41 14.46
N ILE A 168 -19.84 -4.55 14.66
CA ILE A 168 -20.40 -5.44 15.68
C ILE A 168 -20.03 -6.90 15.36
N GLU A 169 -20.23 -7.35 14.14
CA GLU A 169 -19.90 -8.72 13.70
C GLU A 169 -18.40 -9.04 13.88
N VAL A 170 -17.51 -8.13 13.51
CA VAL A 170 -16.06 -8.30 13.73
C VAL A 170 -15.72 -8.37 15.21
N ARG A 171 -16.32 -7.51 16.03
CA ARG A 171 -16.13 -7.53 17.48
C ARG A 171 -16.57 -8.85 18.09
N GLU A 172 -17.74 -9.37 17.70
CA GLU A 172 -18.25 -10.65 18.19
C GLU A 172 -17.33 -11.82 17.79
N LYS A 173 -16.84 -11.85 16.55
CA LYS A 173 -15.87 -12.84 16.10
C LYS A 173 -14.58 -12.80 16.92
N LEU A 174 -14.06 -11.62 17.23
CA LEU A 174 -12.82 -11.45 18.01
C LEU A 174 -12.97 -11.82 19.48
N LEU A 175 -14.17 -11.69 20.05
CA LEU A 175 -14.42 -12.05 21.45
C LEU A 175 -14.67 -13.57 21.65
N ASN A 176 -14.97 -14.28 20.56
CA ASN A 176 -15.24 -15.72 20.58
C ASN A 176 -14.05 -16.59 20.10
N THR A 177 -12.90 -15.98 19.82
CA THR A 177 -11.60 -16.62 19.53
C THR A 177 -10.66 -16.52 20.72
#